data_07bba76423cd8e5e48cbc15de9b134c6
#
_entry.id   07bba76423cd8e5e48cbc15de9b134c6
#
_cell.length_a   1.000
_cell.length_b   1.000
_cell.length_c   1.000
_cell.angle_alpha   90.00
_cell.angle_beta   90.00
_cell.angle_gamma   90.00
#
_symmetry.space_group_name_H-M   'P 1'
#
loop_
_entity.id
_entity.type
_entity.pdbx_description
1 polymer ?
#
loop_
_entity_poly.entity_id
_entity_poly.type
_entity_poly.pdbx_seq_one_letter_code
_entity_poly.pdbx_strand_id
1 'polypeptide(L)'
;PRLYSFRLKNAKNYIDWHNAPVSSFGDTDGQLLIVGLAPGLRGANKTGRPFTGDWAGDLLYATLAKFGFTSGRYGATAEDGLKLLNCRITNAVRCVPPENKPTSEEIKTCNKFLIRELEGMRNLKVILTLGGIAHSAILSALDKRKSEYKFVHNGSYRLNEHLQLVSSYHCSRYNTNTGRLTQEMFESIFESIKTKL
;
A
#
# COMPACT_ATOMS: atom_id res chain seq x y z
N PRO A 1 19.56 -8.29 -10.93
CA PRO A 1 18.07 -8.31 -10.92
C PRO A 1 17.51 -7.03 -11.51
N ARG A 2 16.42 -7.13 -12.29
CA ARG A 2 15.80 -6.03 -13.07
C ARG A 2 15.51 -4.78 -12.22
N LEU A 3 14.89 -4.93 -11.06
CA LEU A 3 14.56 -3.80 -10.17
C LEU A 3 15.81 -3.09 -9.64
N TYR A 4 16.85 -3.84 -9.32
CA TYR A 4 18.13 -3.26 -8.86
C TYR A 4 18.76 -2.42 -9.97
N SER A 5 18.87 -2.98 -11.18
CA SER A 5 19.44 -2.25 -12.33
C SER A 5 18.61 -1.02 -12.70
N PHE A 6 17.27 -1.12 -12.61
CA PHE A 6 16.38 0.02 -12.86
C PHE A 6 16.58 1.13 -11.82
N ARG A 7 16.71 0.79 -10.54
CA ARG A 7 17.01 1.77 -9.48
C ARG A 7 18.36 2.46 -9.70
N LEU A 8 19.42 1.70 -10.03
CA LEU A 8 20.73 2.29 -10.31
C LEU A 8 20.70 3.25 -11.50
N LYS A 9 19.94 2.93 -12.56
CA LYS A 9 19.74 3.83 -13.69
C LYS A 9 19.06 5.12 -13.23
N ASN A 10 18.01 5.03 -12.40
CA ASN A 10 17.31 6.20 -11.88
C ASN A 10 18.19 7.02 -10.93
N ALA A 11 19.02 6.39 -10.09
CA ALA A 11 19.95 7.10 -9.20
C ALA A 11 20.98 7.95 -9.96
N LYS A 12 21.39 7.51 -11.17
CA LYS A 12 22.25 8.33 -12.04
C LYS A 12 21.53 9.54 -12.65
N ASN A 13 20.24 9.38 -12.97
CA ASN A 13 19.45 10.42 -13.62
C ASN A 13 18.82 11.42 -12.64
N TYR A 14 18.58 10.97 -11.40
CA TYR A 14 17.86 11.72 -10.36
C TYR A 14 18.59 11.55 -9.03
N ILE A 15 19.71 12.26 -8.89
CA ILE A 15 20.66 12.09 -7.78
C ILE A 15 20.04 12.40 -6.41
N ASP A 16 19.10 13.34 -6.36
CA ASP A 16 18.45 13.81 -5.11
C ASP A 16 17.24 12.95 -4.71
N TRP A 17 16.91 11.91 -5.50
CA TRP A 17 15.82 11.03 -5.17
C TRP A 17 16.27 9.88 -4.28
N HIS A 18 15.35 9.33 -3.50
CA HIS A 18 15.60 8.18 -2.62
C HIS A 18 16.22 6.99 -3.36
N ASN A 19 15.66 6.58 -4.50
CA ASN A 19 16.15 5.51 -5.40
C ASN A 19 16.57 4.23 -4.70
N ALA A 20 15.94 3.88 -3.58
CA ALA A 20 16.20 2.70 -2.76
C ALA A 20 14.92 1.90 -2.52
N PRO A 21 14.97 0.72 -1.89
CA PRO A 21 13.77 0.03 -1.42
C PRO A 21 13.00 0.93 -0.46
N VAL A 22 11.70 1.13 -0.73
CA VAL A 22 10.85 1.97 0.11
C VAL A 22 10.39 1.16 1.32
N SER A 23 10.71 1.64 2.50
CA SER A 23 10.29 1.04 3.77
C SER A 23 8.80 1.26 4.03
N SER A 24 8.20 0.41 4.88
CA SER A 24 6.84 0.63 5.37
C SER A 24 6.79 1.89 6.24
N PHE A 25 5.63 2.53 6.28
CA PHE A 25 5.39 3.76 7.03
C PHE A 25 4.28 3.57 8.05
N GLY A 26 4.46 4.07 9.25
CA GLY A 26 3.55 3.91 10.40
C GLY A 26 4.03 2.87 11.41
N ASP A 27 3.33 2.80 12.55
CA ASP A 27 3.69 1.94 13.66
C ASP A 27 3.34 0.46 13.38
N THR A 28 4.15 -0.46 13.89
CA THR A 28 3.87 -1.90 13.89
C THR A 28 2.75 -2.30 14.84
N ASP A 29 2.44 -1.48 15.84
CA ASP A 29 1.33 -1.72 16.78
C ASP A 29 -0.06 -1.34 16.21
N GLY A 30 -0.10 -0.80 14.99
CA GLY A 30 -1.35 -0.44 14.32
C GLY A 30 -2.25 -1.64 14.03
N GLN A 31 -3.56 -1.41 14.05
CA GLN A 31 -4.58 -2.42 13.78
C GLN A 31 -4.94 -2.53 12.29
N LEU A 32 -4.56 -1.54 11.47
CA LEU A 32 -4.81 -1.49 10.02
C LEU A 32 -3.50 -1.55 9.24
N LEU A 33 -3.37 -2.52 8.34
CA LEU A 33 -2.29 -2.56 7.35
C LEU A 33 -2.84 -2.24 5.95
N ILE A 34 -2.31 -1.22 5.31
CA ILE A 34 -2.64 -0.84 3.94
C ILE A 34 -1.53 -1.31 3.00
N VAL A 35 -1.89 -2.07 1.98
CA VAL A 35 -0.94 -2.69 1.07
C VAL A 35 -1.18 -2.23 -0.36
N GLY A 36 -0.20 -1.54 -0.93
CA GLY A 36 -0.18 -1.15 -2.34
C GLY A 36 0.59 -2.12 -3.23
N LEU A 37 0.75 -1.75 -4.50
CA LEU A 37 1.47 -2.53 -5.49
C LEU A 37 3.01 -2.40 -5.33
N ALA A 38 3.51 -1.21 -5.59
CA ALA A 38 4.93 -0.87 -5.64
C ALA A 38 5.12 0.65 -5.61
N PRO A 39 6.34 1.15 -5.30
CA PRO A 39 6.66 2.57 -5.40
C PRO A 39 6.47 3.10 -6.82
N GLY A 40 5.76 4.21 -6.98
CA GLY A 40 5.74 4.98 -8.22
C GLY A 40 7.07 5.70 -8.45
N LEU A 41 7.49 5.84 -9.72
CA LEU A 41 8.80 6.43 -10.05
C LEU A 41 8.96 7.84 -9.49
N ARG A 42 7.99 8.73 -9.74
CA ARG A 42 8.00 10.13 -9.29
C ARG A 42 7.35 10.35 -7.92
N GLY A 43 6.76 9.30 -7.34
CA GLY A 43 6.16 9.26 -6.02
C GLY A 43 7.11 8.67 -5.00
N ALA A 44 6.78 7.52 -4.45
CA ALA A 44 7.51 6.88 -3.35
C ALA A 44 8.97 6.56 -3.68
N ASN A 45 9.34 6.29 -4.95
CA ASN A 45 10.75 6.12 -5.32
C ASN A 45 11.56 7.42 -5.22
N LYS A 46 10.89 8.58 -5.43
CA LYS A 46 11.52 9.89 -5.24
C LYS A 46 11.62 10.23 -3.75
N THR A 47 10.53 10.04 -3.01
CA THR A 47 10.39 10.55 -1.64
C THR A 47 10.85 9.59 -0.55
N GLY A 48 10.91 8.27 -0.81
CA GLY A 48 11.25 7.26 0.19
C GLY A 48 10.10 6.84 1.09
N ARG A 49 8.92 7.46 1.00
CA ARG A 49 7.73 7.12 1.78
C ARG A 49 6.62 6.56 0.89
N PRO A 50 5.94 5.44 1.26
CA PRO A 50 4.86 4.85 0.46
C PRO A 50 3.78 5.88 0.15
N PHE A 51 3.22 5.84 -1.06
CA PHE A 51 2.14 6.73 -1.51
C PHE A 51 2.44 8.22 -1.29
N THR A 52 3.68 8.66 -1.44
CA THR A 52 4.04 10.07 -1.20
C THR A 52 4.60 10.70 -2.45
N GLY A 53 4.02 11.85 -2.84
CA GLY A 53 4.45 12.63 -3.99
C GLY A 53 3.81 12.23 -5.32
N ASP A 54 2.69 11.50 -5.28
CA ASP A 54 1.89 11.17 -6.46
C ASP A 54 0.38 11.22 -6.18
N TRP A 55 -0.42 11.19 -7.23
CA TRP A 55 -1.89 11.26 -7.16
C TRP A 55 -2.53 10.22 -6.22
N ALA A 56 -2.00 9.00 -6.19
CA ALA A 56 -2.54 7.95 -5.34
C ALA A 56 -2.35 8.28 -3.86
N GLY A 57 -1.24 8.94 -3.54
CA GLY A 57 -0.95 9.43 -2.20
C GLY A 57 -1.88 10.55 -1.78
N ASP A 58 -2.17 11.50 -2.67
CA ASP A 58 -3.05 12.63 -2.36
C ASP A 58 -4.43 12.12 -1.91
N LEU A 59 -5.03 11.19 -2.67
CA LEU A 59 -6.33 10.60 -2.30
C LEU A 59 -6.22 9.76 -1.01
N LEU A 60 -5.20 8.91 -0.90
CA LEU A 60 -5.04 8.01 0.26
C LEU A 60 -4.86 8.82 1.55
N TYR A 61 -3.92 9.77 1.58
CA TYR A 61 -3.64 10.53 2.80
C TYR A 61 -4.78 11.50 3.17
N ALA A 62 -5.47 12.09 2.19
CA ALA A 62 -6.67 12.88 2.44
C ALA A 62 -7.77 12.03 3.11
N THR A 63 -7.98 10.80 2.61
CA THR A 63 -8.94 9.86 3.19
C THR A 63 -8.51 9.43 4.59
N LEU A 64 -7.25 9.08 4.79
CA LEU A 64 -6.71 8.73 6.11
C LEU A 64 -6.90 9.85 7.14
N ALA A 65 -6.67 11.10 6.74
CA ALA A 65 -6.89 12.27 7.60
C ALA A 65 -8.38 12.43 7.95
N LYS A 66 -9.27 12.30 6.97
CA LYS A 66 -10.74 12.36 7.17
C LYS A 66 -11.22 11.33 8.20
N PHE A 67 -10.65 10.12 8.19
CA PHE A 67 -11.05 9.03 9.09
C PHE A 67 -10.22 8.93 10.37
N GLY A 68 -9.36 9.91 10.66
CA GLY A 68 -8.60 9.98 11.91
C GLY A 68 -7.42 9.00 12.01
N PHE A 69 -6.87 8.56 10.87
CA PHE A 69 -5.69 7.70 10.80
C PHE A 69 -4.38 8.48 10.65
N THR A 70 -4.40 9.79 10.76
CA THR A 70 -3.18 10.62 10.69
C THR A 70 -3.20 11.72 11.74
N SER A 71 -1.99 12.17 12.12
CA SER A 71 -1.78 13.47 12.78
C SER A 71 -0.75 14.26 11.99
N GLY A 72 -0.85 15.60 12.02
CA GLY A 72 -0.08 16.47 11.16
C GLY A 72 -0.71 16.64 9.78
N ARG A 73 -0.05 17.41 8.91
CA ARG A 73 -0.53 17.72 7.56
C ARG A 73 0.30 16.98 6.52
N TYR A 74 -0.37 16.33 5.57
CA TYR A 74 0.30 15.76 4.40
C TYR A 74 0.83 16.86 3.49
N GLY A 75 2.14 16.86 3.26
CA GLY A 75 2.85 17.83 2.43
C GLY A 75 3.52 17.20 1.20
N ALA A 76 3.18 15.96 0.85
CA ALA A 76 3.73 15.20 -0.29
C ALA A 76 5.26 15.00 -0.24
N THR A 77 5.88 15.13 0.93
CA THR A 77 7.30 14.83 1.18
C THR A 77 7.44 13.88 2.36
N ALA A 78 8.59 13.23 2.50
CA ALA A 78 8.83 12.33 3.64
C ALA A 78 9.04 13.10 4.95
N GLU A 79 9.43 14.37 4.86
CA GLU A 79 9.82 15.26 5.97
C GLU A 79 8.66 16.17 6.41
N ASP A 80 7.43 15.97 5.95
CA ASP A 80 6.26 16.83 6.24
C ASP A 80 5.74 16.72 7.68
N GLY A 81 6.35 15.88 8.50
CA GLY A 81 5.94 15.67 9.90
C GLY A 81 4.66 14.85 10.09
N LEU A 82 4.05 14.37 9.00
CA LEU A 82 2.88 13.50 9.06
C LEU A 82 3.19 12.19 9.83
N LYS A 83 2.29 11.83 10.74
CA LYS A 83 2.33 10.53 11.43
C LYS A 83 1.07 9.75 11.13
N LEU A 84 1.18 8.43 11.01
CA LEU A 84 0.04 7.54 10.94
C LEU A 84 -0.40 7.15 12.36
N LEU A 85 -1.70 7.04 12.56
CA LEU A 85 -2.33 6.64 13.82
C LEU A 85 -3.06 5.32 13.62
N ASN A 86 -2.71 4.31 14.42
CA ASN A 86 -3.33 2.99 14.38
C ASN A 86 -3.34 2.31 12.99
N CYS A 87 -2.48 2.76 12.08
CA CYS A 87 -2.34 2.15 10.77
C CYS A 87 -0.90 2.18 10.26
N ARG A 88 -0.62 1.29 9.31
CA ARG A 88 0.68 1.13 8.65
C ARG A 88 0.47 0.95 7.15
N ILE A 89 1.38 1.49 6.35
CA ILE A 89 1.33 1.41 4.88
C ILE A 89 2.57 0.70 4.37
N THR A 90 2.38 -0.25 3.47
CA THR A 90 3.46 -0.95 2.76
C THR A 90 3.09 -1.21 1.30
N ASN A 91 4.00 -1.86 0.56
CA ASN A 91 3.75 -2.32 -0.81
C ASN A 91 4.14 -3.81 -0.96
N ALA A 92 3.47 -4.50 -1.87
CA ALA A 92 3.80 -5.88 -2.24
C ALA A 92 5.22 -5.99 -2.80
N VAL A 93 5.70 -4.95 -3.50
CA VAL A 93 7.07 -4.83 -3.99
C VAL A 93 7.69 -3.53 -3.48
N ARG A 94 8.85 -3.59 -2.84
CA ARG A 94 9.46 -2.42 -2.19
C ARG A 94 10.32 -1.55 -3.11
N CYS A 95 10.63 -2.02 -4.30
CA CYS A 95 11.42 -1.27 -5.29
C CYS A 95 10.56 -0.85 -6.45
N VAL A 96 10.82 0.34 -7.01
CA VAL A 96 10.14 0.81 -8.21
C VAL A 96 10.36 -0.14 -9.39
N PRO A 97 9.29 -0.68 -10.02
CA PRO A 97 9.42 -1.48 -11.22
C PRO A 97 9.32 -0.59 -12.47
N PRO A 98 9.97 -0.97 -13.59
CA PRO A 98 9.71 -0.32 -14.87
C PRO A 98 8.22 -0.31 -15.21
N GLU A 99 7.73 0.83 -15.71
CA GLU A 99 6.32 1.03 -16.11
C GLU A 99 5.28 0.74 -15.01
N ASN A 100 5.68 0.77 -13.73
CA ASN A 100 4.86 0.35 -12.59
C ASN A 100 4.33 -1.10 -12.69
N LYS A 101 5.04 -1.97 -13.43
CA LYS A 101 4.67 -3.37 -13.67
C LYS A 101 5.71 -4.33 -13.09
N PRO A 102 5.58 -4.76 -11.83
CA PRO A 102 6.43 -5.82 -11.29
C PRO A 102 6.11 -7.16 -11.95
N THR A 103 7.12 -8.01 -12.12
CA THR A 103 6.92 -9.40 -12.56
C THR A 103 6.41 -10.26 -11.41
N SER A 104 5.84 -11.42 -11.73
CA SER A 104 5.40 -12.39 -10.72
C SER A 104 6.55 -12.89 -9.85
N GLU A 105 7.74 -13.04 -10.40
CA GLU A 105 8.96 -13.44 -9.66
C GLU A 105 9.41 -12.34 -8.68
N GLU A 106 9.34 -11.07 -9.09
CA GLU A 106 9.66 -9.94 -8.22
C GLU A 106 8.68 -9.83 -7.04
N ILE A 107 7.39 -10.05 -7.30
CA ILE A 107 6.36 -10.09 -6.25
C ILE A 107 6.65 -11.26 -5.29
N LYS A 108 6.92 -12.46 -5.82
CA LYS A 108 7.28 -13.64 -5.02
C LYS A 108 8.53 -13.41 -4.17
N THR A 109 9.57 -12.82 -4.76
CA THR A 109 10.83 -12.52 -4.06
C THR A 109 10.62 -11.48 -2.95
N CYS A 110 9.78 -10.48 -3.18
CA CYS A 110 9.46 -9.45 -2.18
C CYS A 110 8.50 -9.93 -1.10
N ASN A 111 7.77 -11.03 -1.32
CA ASN A 111 6.73 -11.50 -0.39
C ASN A 111 7.27 -11.83 1.00
N LYS A 112 8.54 -12.25 1.13
CA LYS A 112 9.22 -12.44 2.42
C LYS A 112 9.20 -11.19 3.33
N PHE A 113 9.21 -10.00 2.75
CA PHE A 113 9.11 -8.75 3.52
C PHE A 113 7.69 -8.51 4.01
N LEU A 114 6.71 -8.90 3.19
CA LEU A 114 5.29 -8.80 3.55
C LEU A 114 4.94 -9.80 4.66
N ILE A 115 5.48 -11.02 4.62
CA ILE A 115 5.36 -12.01 5.69
C ILE A 115 5.88 -11.44 7.02
N ARG A 116 7.10 -10.89 7.02
CA ARG A 116 7.69 -10.27 8.23
C ARG A 116 6.89 -9.08 8.73
N GLU A 117 6.29 -8.32 7.84
CA GLU A 117 5.41 -7.20 8.18
C GLU A 117 4.19 -7.70 8.95
N LEU A 118 3.53 -8.74 8.44
CA LEU A 118 2.37 -9.37 9.06
C LEU A 118 2.70 -9.99 10.43
N GLU A 119 3.84 -10.68 10.52
CA GLU A 119 4.34 -11.27 11.78
C GLU A 119 4.67 -10.22 12.85
N GLY A 120 5.14 -9.04 12.42
CA GLY A 120 5.50 -7.93 13.30
C GLY A 120 4.31 -7.16 13.84
N MET A 121 3.14 -7.21 13.19
CA MET A 121 1.94 -6.45 13.58
C MET A 121 1.01 -7.29 14.47
N ARG A 122 1.32 -7.39 15.74
CA ARG A 122 0.59 -8.25 16.71
C ARG A 122 -0.86 -7.83 16.96
N ASN A 123 -1.18 -6.54 16.77
CA ASN A 123 -2.50 -5.96 16.97
C ASN A 123 -3.33 -5.88 15.67
N LEU A 124 -2.83 -6.45 14.58
CA LEU A 124 -3.45 -6.34 13.25
C LEU A 124 -4.85 -6.97 13.24
N LYS A 125 -5.86 -6.19 12.86
CA LYS A 125 -7.26 -6.63 12.70
C LYS A 125 -7.73 -6.58 11.25
N VAL A 126 -7.27 -5.58 10.48
CA VAL A 126 -7.71 -5.38 9.11
C VAL A 126 -6.52 -5.18 8.18
N ILE A 127 -6.53 -5.89 7.06
CA ILE A 127 -5.64 -5.64 5.92
C ILE A 127 -6.47 -5.03 4.80
N LEU A 128 -6.13 -3.81 4.39
CA LEU A 128 -6.69 -3.18 3.19
C LEU A 128 -5.72 -3.34 2.02
N THR A 129 -6.15 -3.99 0.96
CA THR A 129 -5.36 -4.14 -0.27
C THR A 129 -5.84 -3.21 -1.36
N LEU A 130 -4.93 -2.45 -1.94
CA LEU A 130 -5.18 -1.50 -3.03
C LEU A 130 -4.78 -2.13 -4.37
N GLY A 131 -5.76 -2.80 -5.00
CA GLY A 131 -5.61 -3.50 -6.27
C GLY A 131 -5.38 -5.01 -6.16
N GLY A 132 -5.68 -5.73 -7.25
CA GLY A 132 -5.66 -7.20 -7.30
C GLY A 132 -4.28 -7.83 -7.07
N ILE A 133 -3.18 -7.14 -7.44
CA ILE A 133 -1.82 -7.65 -7.21
C ILE A 133 -1.48 -7.61 -5.71
N ALA A 134 -1.80 -6.51 -5.03
CA ALA A 134 -1.61 -6.40 -3.58
C ALA A 134 -2.45 -7.44 -2.83
N HIS A 135 -3.71 -7.63 -3.24
CA HIS A 135 -4.61 -8.67 -2.73
C HIS A 135 -3.99 -10.07 -2.87
N SER A 136 -3.54 -10.42 -4.08
CA SER A 136 -2.89 -11.71 -4.34
C SER A 136 -1.59 -11.90 -3.58
N ALA A 137 -0.83 -10.83 -3.35
CA ALA A 137 0.42 -10.88 -2.58
C ALA A 137 0.16 -11.17 -1.09
N ILE A 138 -0.87 -10.55 -0.50
CA ILE A 138 -1.31 -10.82 0.88
C ILE A 138 -1.78 -12.27 1.02
N LEU A 139 -2.62 -12.77 0.12
CA LEU A 139 -3.06 -14.17 0.17
C LEU A 139 -1.88 -15.13 0.08
N SER A 140 -0.89 -14.84 -0.78
CA SER A 140 0.33 -15.65 -0.85
C SER A 140 1.18 -15.55 0.43
N ALA A 141 1.27 -14.39 1.07
CA ALA A 141 1.99 -14.21 2.34
C ALA A 141 1.36 -14.97 3.51
N LEU A 142 0.05 -15.15 3.46
CA LEU A 142 -0.73 -15.86 4.49
C LEU A 142 -1.03 -17.32 4.11
N ASP A 143 -0.42 -17.83 3.03
CA ASP A 143 -0.65 -19.19 2.50
C ASP A 143 -2.14 -19.51 2.28
N LYS A 144 -2.91 -18.54 1.77
CA LYS A 144 -4.33 -18.69 1.46
C LYS A 144 -4.58 -18.99 -0.02
N ARG A 145 -5.57 -19.84 -0.29
CA ARG A 145 -5.99 -20.16 -1.67
C ARG A 145 -6.70 -18.97 -2.31
N LYS A 146 -6.12 -18.42 -3.39
CA LYS A 146 -6.67 -17.24 -4.09
C LYS A 146 -8.07 -17.44 -4.65
N SER A 147 -8.45 -18.67 -4.99
CA SER A 147 -9.79 -19.03 -5.48
C SER A 147 -10.90 -18.83 -4.45
N GLU A 148 -10.58 -18.90 -3.16
CA GLU A 148 -11.54 -18.75 -2.05
C GLU A 148 -11.77 -17.26 -1.71
N TYR A 149 -10.83 -16.38 -2.11
CA TYR A 149 -10.83 -14.96 -1.78
C TYR A 149 -10.72 -14.14 -3.07
N LYS A 150 -11.81 -14.03 -3.83
CA LYS A 150 -11.79 -13.30 -5.11
C LYS A 150 -11.60 -11.81 -4.89
N PHE A 151 -10.74 -11.19 -5.70
CA PHE A 151 -10.59 -9.74 -5.67
C PHE A 151 -11.85 -9.04 -6.20
N VAL A 152 -12.54 -8.32 -5.32
CA VAL A 152 -13.69 -7.46 -5.65
C VAL A 152 -13.52 -6.15 -4.91
N HIS A 153 -13.86 -5.02 -5.55
CA HIS A 153 -13.89 -3.73 -4.86
C HIS A 153 -14.90 -3.77 -3.71
N ASN A 154 -14.50 -3.29 -2.54
CA ASN A 154 -15.24 -3.39 -1.28
C ASN A 154 -15.53 -4.83 -0.82
N GLY A 155 -14.82 -5.81 -1.39
CA GLY A 155 -14.85 -7.19 -0.89
C GLY A 155 -14.24 -7.28 0.51
N SER A 156 -14.92 -7.98 1.42
CA SER A 156 -14.48 -8.19 2.80
C SER A 156 -14.51 -9.67 3.12
N TYR A 157 -13.38 -10.21 3.60
CA TYR A 157 -13.19 -11.63 3.89
C TYR A 157 -12.63 -11.81 5.30
N ARG A 158 -13.21 -12.71 6.06
CA ARG A 158 -12.66 -13.14 7.34
C ARG A 158 -11.56 -14.17 7.09
N LEU A 159 -10.31 -13.84 7.42
CA LEU A 159 -9.17 -14.74 7.24
C LEU A 159 -8.97 -15.70 8.42
N ASN A 160 -9.29 -15.23 9.64
CA ASN A 160 -9.34 -15.97 10.90
C ASN A 160 -10.24 -15.25 11.90
N GLU A 161 -10.24 -15.65 13.18
CA GLU A 161 -11.10 -15.07 14.22
C GLU A 161 -10.88 -13.57 14.44
N HIS A 162 -9.65 -13.07 14.20
CA HIS A 162 -9.25 -11.70 14.52
C HIS A 162 -8.88 -10.86 13.30
N LEU A 163 -8.66 -11.47 12.12
CA LEU A 163 -8.10 -10.81 10.95
C LEU A 163 -9.07 -10.80 9.78
N GLN A 164 -9.30 -9.62 9.23
CA GLN A 164 -10.12 -9.41 8.03
C GLN A 164 -9.28 -8.86 6.87
N LEU A 165 -9.59 -9.29 5.65
CA LEU A 165 -9.05 -8.77 4.41
C LEU A 165 -10.12 -7.94 3.71
N VAL A 166 -9.83 -6.68 3.47
CA VAL A 166 -10.68 -5.75 2.70
C VAL A 166 -9.94 -5.36 1.43
N SER A 167 -10.66 -5.23 0.32
CA SER A 167 -10.06 -4.95 -0.99
C SER A 167 -10.67 -3.72 -1.63
N SER A 168 -9.82 -2.89 -2.22
CA SER A 168 -10.21 -1.74 -3.02
C SER A 168 -9.60 -1.78 -4.41
N TYR A 169 -10.25 -1.19 -5.41
CA TYR A 169 -9.52 -0.74 -6.59
C TYR A 169 -8.37 0.17 -6.16
N HIS A 170 -7.28 0.15 -6.90
CA HIS A 170 -6.14 1.02 -6.61
C HIS A 170 -6.54 2.49 -6.80
N CYS A 171 -6.16 3.36 -5.85
CA CYS A 171 -6.43 4.81 -5.88
C CYS A 171 -5.54 5.57 -6.89
N SER A 172 -5.18 4.94 -8.01
CA SER A 172 -4.37 5.52 -9.07
C SER A 172 -5.14 6.58 -9.86
N ARG A 173 -4.39 7.51 -10.44
CA ARG A 173 -4.94 8.53 -11.35
C ARG A 173 -5.78 7.92 -12.49
N TYR A 174 -5.37 6.76 -13.01
CA TYR A 174 -6.14 6.08 -14.05
C TYR A 174 -7.53 5.67 -13.56
N ASN A 175 -7.62 5.01 -12.40
CA ASN A 175 -8.91 4.55 -11.88
C ASN A 175 -9.83 5.71 -11.45
N THR A 176 -9.26 6.80 -10.92
CA THR A 176 -10.05 7.97 -10.54
C THR A 176 -10.54 8.76 -11.76
N ASN A 177 -9.68 8.98 -12.75
CA ASN A 177 -10.06 9.72 -13.97
C ASN A 177 -11.07 8.96 -14.85
N THR A 178 -11.06 7.62 -14.82
CA THR A 178 -12.02 6.79 -15.57
C THR A 178 -13.32 6.52 -14.80
N GLY A 179 -13.47 7.05 -13.60
CA GLY A 179 -14.64 6.80 -12.73
C GLY A 179 -14.73 5.36 -12.20
N ARG A 180 -13.69 4.52 -12.41
CA ARG A 180 -13.63 3.17 -11.85
C ARG A 180 -13.57 3.19 -10.33
N LEU A 181 -12.95 4.21 -9.76
CA LEU A 181 -12.92 4.48 -8.32
C LEU A 181 -13.25 5.96 -8.11
N THR A 182 -14.36 6.26 -7.46
CA THR A 182 -14.66 7.63 -6.99
C THR A 182 -14.13 7.83 -5.57
N GLN A 183 -14.09 9.08 -5.14
CA GLN A 183 -13.71 9.42 -3.76
C GLN A 183 -14.68 8.79 -2.77
N GLU A 184 -15.99 8.88 -3.02
CA GLU A 184 -17.05 8.32 -2.17
C GLU A 184 -16.92 6.79 -2.06
N MET A 185 -16.66 6.10 -3.17
CA MET A 185 -16.40 4.67 -3.18
C MET A 185 -15.18 4.30 -2.32
N PHE A 186 -14.14 5.14 -2.35
CA PHE A 186 -12.93 4.90 -1.55
C PHE A 186 -13.17 5.18 -0.07
N GLU A 187 -13.87 6.24 0.25
CA GLU A 187 -14.22 6.63 1.62
C GLU A 187 -15.13 5.59 2.28
N SER A 188 -16.12 5.04 1.57
CA SER A 188 -17.03 4.00 2.11
C SER A 188 -16.29 2.74 2.61
N ILE A 189 -15.11 2.44 2.03
CA ILE A 189 -14.25 1.35 2.52
C ILE A 189 -13.70 1.70 3.91
N PHE A 190 -13.27 2.94 4.12
CA PHE A 190 -12.74 3.36 5.43
C PHE A 190 -13.83 3.47 6.49
N GLU A 191 -15.06 3.84 6.11
CA GLU A 191 -16.24 3.74 6.99
C GLU A 191 -16.42 2.29 7.48
N SER A 192 -16.45 1.34 6.54
CA SER A 192 -16.54 -0.09 6.86
C SER A 192 -15.36 -0.58 7.70
N ILE A 193 -14.14 -0.12 7.46
CA ILE A 193 -12.95 -0.48 8.24
C ILE A 193 -13.08 0.02 9.68
N LYS A 194 -13.55 1.24 9.89
CA LYS A 194 -13.72 1.82 11.24
C LYS A 194 -14.63 0.98 12.13
N THR A 195 -15.62 0.29 11.59
CA THR A 195 -16.51 -0.60 12.36
C THR A 195 -15.86 -1.94 12.74
N LYS A 196 -14.68 -2.25 12.19
CA LYS A 196 -13.96 -3.52 12.37
C LYS A 196 -12.73 -3.38 13.30
N LEU A 197 -12.32 -2.15 13.59
CA LEU A 197 -11.20 -1.82 14.47
C LEU A 197 -11.65 -1.59 15.91
#